data_b40885d62ed3d5455b151e90093f3d0b
#
_entry.id   b40885d62ed3d5455b151e90093f3d0b
#
_cell.length_a   1.000
_cell.length_b   1.000
_cell.length_c   1.000
_cell.angle_alpha   90.00
_cell.angle_beta   90.00
_cell.angle_gamma   90.00
#
_symmetry.space_group_name_H-M   'P 1'
#
loop_
_entity.id
_entity.type
_entity.pdbx_description
1 polymer ?
#
loop_
_entity_poly.entity_id
_entity_poly.type
_entity_poly.pdbx_seq_one_letter_code
_entity_poly.pdbx_strand_id
1 'polypeptide(L)'
;MEPRPYHPSPEEDRASVTTTVWRPLRGQTFRDLLIADIFSDIGTFMQSVGAAWLMVSLQAGPMYVALTQTASALPFFLFALPAGALGDICDRRKLILFTEVWMAFVAVVLAALVVTGFISPWLLLALTFALSAGDAFETPTWRAVLPELVAKEDLEAASALNGIEFNLARAVGPGLAGVLIAAFGVGTTFVVNAASFIGVIFVVARWKRPHRKQTAPPEKVVGATMAALRYVRYSTGVRALIIRAGVVMFFASALLALLPTVAHNVSQSPIAFGLLLGCFGAGAVLGAFVLQSARARWSTETVASAGVAILGIATIAVSILRGLPALSVVMLVGGGAWIIFISLVSALVQKLAPDWVRARVLALFMLVFQGGMAAGSAVWGAVGQHAGVPTSLMWAGLGAIATTGLGLFWRLPDTTMDVAPWNHWRMPVIPDDVGLGLESGPVLVTVEYLVDREHASDFLKAVHRYERIRRRDGASRWGIYRDAEHPDLYLETFIVTSWAEHLRQHERFTRADHALEEKITSYTLKEPKVRHLIYVAPKS
;
A
#
# COMPACT_ATOMS: atom_id res chain seq x y z
N MET A 1 7.68 -47.50 11.48
CA MET A 1 6.98 -47.37 10.17
C MET A 1 6.97 -45.88 9.86
N GLU A 2 7.90 -45.44 9.02
CA GLU A 2 7.88 -44.07 8.52
C GLU A 2 6.71 -43.87 7.56
N PRO A 3 5.95 -42.78 7.67
CA PRO A 3 4.91 -42.48 6.69
C PRO A 3 5.55 -42.17 5.34
N ARG A 4 5.17 -42.89 4.31
CA ARG A 4 5.60 -42.64 2.93
C ARG A 4 5.21 -41.22 2.54
N PRO A 5 6.08 -40.45 1.84
CA PRO A 5 5.73 -39.13 1.31
C PRO A 5 4.54 -39.30 0.34
N TYR A 6 3.51 -38.51 0.58
CA TYR A 6 2.36 -38.41 -0.32
C TYR A 6 2.81 -37.79 -1.65
N HIS A 7 2.77 -38.59 -2.70
CA HIS A 7 2.89 -38.11 -4.08
C HIS A 7 1.48 -38.00 -4.65
N PRO A 8 1.00 -36.78 -4.98
CA PRO A 8 -0.28 -36.64 -5.66
C PRO A 8 -0.28 -37.39 -6.98
N SER A 9 -1.41 -38.01 -7.31
CA SER A 9 -1.55 -38.73 -8.59
C SER A 9 -1.52 -37.76 -9.76
N PRO A 10 -1.07 -38.18 -10.97
CA PRO A 10 -1.09 -37.33 -12.18
C PRO A 10 -2.50 -36.84 -12.58
N GLU A 11 -3.57 -37.41 -12.01
CA GLU A 11 -4.95 -36.96 -12.20
C GLU A 11 -5.34 -35.85 -11.24
N GLU A 12 -4.76 -35.81 -10.04
CA GLU A 12 -4.93 -34.68 -9.09
C GLU A 12 -4.19 -33.42 -9.57
N ASP A 13 -3.04 -33.57 -10.23
CA ASP A 13 -2.30 -32.48 -10.87
C ASP A 13 -3.02 -31.96 -12.14
N ARG A 14 -3.82 -32.78 -12.82
CA ARG A 14 -4.67 -32.35 -13.94
C ARG A 14 -6.00 -31.76 -13.49
N ALA A 15 -6.40 -31.95 -12.25
CA ALA A 15 -7.50 -31.24 -11.60
C ALA A 15 -7.11 -29.86 -11.06
N SER A 16 -5.91 -29.36 -11.31
CA SER A 16 -5.65 -27.93 -11.35
C SER A 16 -6.45 -27.36 -12.53
N VAL A 17 -7.75 -27.27 -12.29
CA VAL A 17 -8.73 -26.61 -13.13
C VAL A 17 -8.10 -25.30 -13.55
N THR A 18 -7.84 -25.15 -14.83
CA THR A 18 -7.60 -23.84 -15.45
C THR A 18 -8.80 -22.99 -15.07
N THR A 19 -8.71 -22.30 -13.93
CA THR A 19 -9.73 -21.36 -13.47
C THR A 19 -9.72 -20.25 -14.49
N THR A 20 -10.65 -20.33 -15.43
CA THR A 20 -10.83 -19.31 -16.46
C THR A 20 -11.01 -18.00 -15.70
N VAL A 21 -10.20 -16.97 -16.00
CA VAL A 21 -10.25 -15.64 -15.35
C VAL A 21 -11.69 -15.11 -15.24
N TRP A 22 -12.57 -15.54 -16.13
CA TRP A 22 -13.98 -15.15 -16.21
C TRP A 22 -14.93 -15.96 -15.30
N ARG A 23 -14.44 -16.96 -14.57
CA ARG A 23 -15.29 -17.84 -13.72
C ARG A 23 -16.03 -17.07 -12.61
N PRO A 24 -15.43 -16.08 -11.93
CA PRO A 24 -16.12 -15.29 -10.90
C PRO A 24 -17.39 -14.56 -11.41
N LEU A 25 -17.44 -14.21 -12.70
CA LEU A 25 -18.59 -13.53 -13.31
C LEU A 25 -19.87 -14.40 -13.38
N ARG A 26 -19.77 -15.68 -13.12
CA ARG A 26 -20.95 -16.55 -12.95
C ARG A 26 -21.73 -16.22 -11.68
N GLY A 27 -21.07 -15.68 -10.67
CA GLY A 27 -21.70 -15.14 -9.46
C GLY A 27 -22.42 -13.83 -9.77
N GLN A 28 -23.77 -13.84 -9.71
CA GLN A 28 -24.57 -12.66 -10.08
C GLN A 28 -24.15 -11.42 -9.27
N THR A 29 -24.00 -11.54 -7.96
CA THR A 29 -23.64 -10.40 -7.09
C THR A 29 -22.29 -9.81 -7.46
N PHE A 30 -21.25 -10.65 -7.66
CA PHE A 30 -19.91 -10.17 -8.03
C PHE A 30 -19.92 -9.51 -9.41
N ARG A 31 -20.62 -10.14 -10.38
CA ARG A 31 -20.72 -9.57 -11.74
C ARG A 31 -21.42 -8.22 -11.74
N ASP A 32 -22.56 -8.11 -11.04
CA ASP A 32 -23.36 -6.88 -11.02
C ASP A 32 -22.60 -5.74 -10.31
N LEU A 33 -21.84 -6.06 -9.25
CA LEU A 33 -20.95 -5.12 -8.58
C LEU A 33 -19.80 -4.69 -9.49
N LEU A 34 -19.09 -5.63 -10.11
CA LEU A 34 -17.98 -5.30 -11.02
C LEU A 34 -18.42 -4.39 -12.16
N ILE A 35 -19.61 -4.62 -12.73
CA ILE A 35 -20.17 -3.75 -13.78
C ILE A 35 -20.49 -2.36 -13.21
N ALA A 36 -21.09 -2.28 -12.02
CA ALA A 36 -21.40 -1.01 -11.40
C ALA A 36 -20.12 -0.22 -11.06
N ASP A 37 -19.08 -0.91 -10.56
CA ASP A 37 -17.78 -0.32 -10.25
C ASP A 37 -17.09 0.24 -11.50
N ILE A 38 -17.10 -0.48 -12.64
CA ILE A 38 -16.55 0.04 -13.92
C ILE A 38 -17.12 1.43 -14.23
N PHE A 39 -18.44 1.58 -14.13
CA PHE A 39 -19.08 2.87 -14.42
C PHE A 39 -18.78 3.92 -13.35
N SER A 40 -18.74 3.53 -12.08
CA SER A 40 -18.42 4.41 -10.95
C SER A 40 -16.98 4.91 -11.03
N ASP A 41 -16.01 4.02 -11.27
CA ASP A 41 -14.61 4.38 -11.38
C ASP A 41 -14.33 5.25 -12.61
N ILE A 42 -14.94 4.94 -13.77
CA ILE A 42 -14.88 5.82 -14.96
C ILE A 42 -15.40 7.21 -14.60
N GLY A 43 -16.55 7.30 -13.92
CA GLY A 43 -17.12 8.57 -13.44
C GLY A 43 -16.19 9.32 -12.51
N THR A 44 -15.56 8.64 -11.57
CA THR A 44 -14.61 9.20 -10.61
C THR A 44 -13.34 9.72 -11.30
N PHE A 45 -12.78 8.98 -12.26
CA PHE A 45 -11.65 9.47 -13.06
C PHE A 45 -12.04 10.65 -13.95
N MET A 46 -13.25 10.65 -14.52
CA MET A 46 -13.77 11.80 -15.26
C MET A 46 -13.94 13.03 -14.38
N GLN A 47 -14.48 12.88 -13.17
CA GLN A 47 -14.62 13.97 -12.21
C GLN A 47 -13.26 14.53 -11.78
N SER A 48 -12.24 13.68 -11.58
CA SER A 48 -10.89 14.12 -11.24
C SER A 48 -10.31 15.05 -12.31
N VAL A 49 -10.50 14.70 -13.59
CA VAL A 49 -10.13 15.55 -14.74
C VAL A 49 -10.95 16.83 -14.75
N GLY A 50 -12.26 16.71 -14.54
CA GLY A 50 -13.17 17.86 -14.47
C GLY A 50 -12.81 18.84 -13.38
N ALA A 51 -12.48 18.36 -12.17
CA ALA A 51 -12.06 19.18 -11.04
C ALA A 51 -10.76 19.96 -11.34
N ALA A 52 -9.76 19.27 -11.86
CA ALA A 52 -8.48 19.87 -12.22
C ALA A 52 -8.63 20.90 -13.36
N TRP A 53 -9.42 20.59 -14.38
CA TRP A 53 -9.70 21.51 -15.50
C TRP A 53 -10.55 22.70 -15.05
N LEU A 54 -11.57 22.49 -14.22
CA LEU A 54 -12.38 23.54 -13.65
C LEU A 54 -11.55 24.55 -12.85
N MET A 55 -10.59 24.04 -12.07
CA MET A 55 -9.69 24.91 -11.29
C MET A 55 -8.83 25.81 -12.20
N VAL A 56 -8.39 25.28 -13.36
CA VAL A 56 -7.70 26.08 -14.38
C VAL A 56 -8.67 27.12 -14.99
N SER A 57 -9.90 26.71 -15.33
CA SER A 57 -10.92 27.60 -15.93
C SER A 57 -11.34 28.73 -14.99
N LEU A 58 -11.31 28.50 -13.68
CA LEU A 58 -11.54 29.53 -12.65
C LEU A 58 -10.34 30.49 -12.47
N GLN A 59 -9.26 30.29 -13.24
CA GLN A 59 -8.04 31.09 -13.15
C GLN A 59 -7.44 31.18 -11.73
N ALA A 60 -7.64 30.11 -10.93
CA ALA A 60 -7.24 30.08 -9.53
C ALA A 60 -5.73 30.03 -9.30
N GLY A 61 -4.95 29.77 -10.37
CA GLY A 61 -3.50 29.68 -10.34
C GLY A 61 -2.98 28.25 -10.06
N PRO A 62 -1.68 28.01 -10.35
CA PRO A 62 -1.07 26.68 -10.29
C PRO A 62 -1.15 26.01 -8.93
N MET A 63 -1.11 26.76 -7.84
CA MET A 63 -1.24 26.23 -6.48
C MET A 63 -2.60 25.55 -6.27
N TYR A 64 -3.70 26.22 -6.62
CA TYR A 64 -5.03 25.65 -6.46
C TYR A 64 -5.25 24.46 -7.37
N VAL A 65 -4.72 24.50 -8.61
CA VAL A 65 -4.77 23.35 -9.52
C VAL A 65 -4.07 22.14 -8.88
N ALA A 66 -2.89 22.32 -8.33
CA ALA A 66 -2.14 21.25 -7.67
C ALA A 66 -2.80 20.78 -6.36
N LEU A 67 -3.47 21.68 -5.63
CA LEU A 67 -4.23 21.34 -4.42
C LEU A 67 -5.43 20.41 -4.70
N THR A 68 -5.95 20.32 -5.94
CA THR A 68 -6.96 19.29 -6.27
C THR A 68 -6.41 17.88 -6.06
N GLN A 69 -5.15 17.64 -6.44
CA GLN A 69 -4.48 16.38 -6.20
C GLN A 69 -4.22 16.15 -4.70
N THR A 70 -3.85 17.20 -3.97
CA THR A 70 -3.71 17.14 -2.51
C THR A 70 -5.05 16.80 -1.85
N ALA A 71 -6.14 17.44 -2.25
CA ALA A 71 -7.48 17.18 -1.73
C ALA A 71 -7.95 15.75 -1.99
N SER A 72 -7.52 15.15 -3.10
CA SER A 72 -7.82 13.75 -3.41
C SER A 72 -6.97 12.76 -2.62
N ALA A 73 -5.69 13.05 -2.37
CA ALA A 73 -4.76 12.13 -1.72
C ALA A 73 -4.73 12.23 -0.20
N LEU A 74 -4.96 13.42 0.36
CA LEU A 74 -4.86 13.69 1.79
C LEU A 74 -5.83 12.88 2.66
N PRO A 75 -7.11 12.64 2.27
CA PRO A 75 -8.02 11.80 3.03
C PRO A 75 -7.50 10.37 3.23
N PHE A 76 -6.89 9.77 2.22
CA PHE A 76 -6.28 8.44 2.35
C PHE A 76 -5.14 8.44 3.37
N PHE A 77 -4.32 9.50 3.41
CA PHE A 77 -3.28 9.64 4.43
C PHE A 77 -3.88 9.78 5.83
N LEU A 78 -4.91 10.60 6.00
CA LEU A 78 -5.51 10.87 7.32
C LEU A 78 -6.36 9.71 7.84
N PHE A 79 -7.12 9.06 6.96
CA PHE A 79 -8.19 8.12 7.35
C PHE A 79 -7.85 6.65 7.10
N ALA A 80 -6.69 6.30 6.49
CA ALA A 80 -6.33 4.90 6.22
C ALA A 80 -6.39 3.99 7.46
N LEU A 81 -5.88 4.46 8.60
CA LEU A 81 -5.88 3.69 9.85
C LEU A 81 -7.29 3.57 10.48
N PRO A 82 -8.05 4.66 10.70
CA PRO A 82 -9.42 4.55 11.22
C PRO A 82 -10.37 3.82 10.26
N ALA A 83 -10.18 3.95 8.94
CA ALA A 83 -10.97 3.25 7.94
C ALA A 83 -10.79 1.73 8.02
N GLY A 84 -9.55 1.26 8.15
CA GLY A 84 -9.28 -0.17 8.37
C GLY A 84 -9.92 -0.70 9.65
N ALA A 85 -9.85 0.08 10.75
CA ALA A 85 -10.48 -0.28 12.02
C ALA A 85 -12.01 -0.39 11.93
N LEU A 86 -12.66 0.56 11.25
CA LEU A 86 -14.10 0.54 11.04
C LEU A 86 -14.55 -0.62 10.17
N GLY A 87 -13.78 -0.97 9.12
CA GLY A 87 -14.03 -2.13 8.26
C GLY A 87 -13.99 -3.47 8.99
N ASP A 88 -13.27 -3.55 10.11
CA ASP A 88 -13.20 -4.76 10.96
C ASP A 88 -14.32 -4.82 12.00
N ILE A 89 -14.80 -3.67 12.50
CA ILE A 89 -15.79 -3.58 13.59
C ILE A 89 -17.21 -3.48 13.05
N CYS A 90 -17.42 -2.71 11.97
CA CYS A 90 -18.74 -2.43 11.42
C CYS A 90 -19.20 -3.50 10.43
N ASP A 91 -20.52 -3.56 10.21
CA ASP A 91 -21.06 -4.34 9.09
C ASP A 91 -20.58 -3.73 7.76
N ARG A 92 -19.78 -4.49 7.02
CA ARG A 92 -19.12 -4.06 5.78
C ARG A 92 -20.11 -3.56 4.72
N ARG A 93 -21.25 -4.23 4.56
CA ARG A 93 -22.32 -3.80 3.64
C ARG A 93 -22.88 -2.43 4.03
N LYS A 94 -23.16 -2.23 5.33
CA LYS A 94 -23.68 -0.95 5.82
C LYS A 94 -22.65 0.17 5.66
N LEU A 95 -21.38 -0.15 5.89
CA LEU A 95 -20.29 0.83 5.73
C LEU A 95 -20.14 1.24 4.27
N ILE A 96 -20.09 0.29 3.32
CA ILE A 96 -20.06 0.60 1.88
C ILE A 96 -21.29 1.40 1.46
N LEU A 97 -22.48 1.00 1.88
CA LEU A 97 -23.70 1.74 1.54
C LEU A 97 -23.68 3.18 2.08
N PHE A 98 -23.16 3.37 3.29
CA PHE A 98 -23.02 4.70 3.88
C PHE A 98 -22.01 5.56 3.11
N THR A 99 -20.83 5.02 2.77
CA THR A 99 -19.79 5.74 2.01
C THR A 99 -20.26 6.07 0.60
N GLU A 100 -20.92 5.16 -0.08
CA GLU A 100 -21.49 5.37 -1.41
C GLU A 100 -22.57 6.46 -1.41
N VAL A 101 -23.51 6.43 -0.44
CA VAL A 101 -24.53 7.48 -0.31
C VAL A 101 -23.89 8.82 0.04
N TRP A 102 -22.85 8.83 0.89
CA TRP A 102 -22.07 10.03 1.20
C TRP A 102 -21.42 10.60 -0.06
N MET A 103 -20.71 9.76 -0.84
CA MET A 103 -20.04 10.19 -2.08
C MET A 103 -21.05 10.66 -3.13
N ALA A 104 -22.14 9.95 -3.30
CA ALA A 104 -23.24 10.38 -4.17
C ALA A 104 -23.79 11.76 -3.78
N PHE A 105 -24.07 11.97 -2.48
CA PHE A 105 -24.53 13.25 -1.97
C PHE A 105 -23.55 14.39 -2.27
N VAL A 106 -22.27 14.18 -1.95
CA VAL A 106 -21.21 15.19 -2.20
C VAL A 106 -21.07 15.46 -3.70
N ALA A 107 -21.12 14.41 -4.54
CA ALA A 107 -21.03 14.55 -6.00
C ALA A 107 -22.24 15.32 -6.58
N VAL A 108 -23.46 15.09 -6.07
CA VAL A 108 -24.66 15.84 -6.49
C VAL A 108 -24.53 17.32 -6.08
N VAL A 109 -24.09 17.60 -4.86
CA VAL A 109 -23.85 18.98 -4.38
C VAL A 109 -22.81 19.66 -5.27
N LEU A 110 -21.70 18.97 -5.55
CA LEU A 110 -20.63 19.48 -6.41
C LEU A 110 -21.14 19.74 -7.84
N ALA A 111 -21.88 18.81 -8.43
CA ALA A 111 -22.47 18.97 -9.75
C ALA A 111 -23.43 20.17 -9.79
N ALA A 112 -24.31 20.30 -8.79
CA ALA A 112 -25.26 21.42 -8.71
C ALA A 112 -24.53 22.77 -8.63
N LEU A 113 -23.50 22.89 -7.79
CA LEU A 113 -22.73 24.13 -7.64
C LEU A 113 -21.96 24.50 -8.92
N VAL A 114 -21.43 23.49 -9.63
CA VAL A 114 -20.73 23.71 -10.90
C VAL A 114 -21.71 24.14 -11.99
N VAL A 115 -22.85 23.47 -12.12
CA VAL A 115 -23.86 23.78 -13.16
C VAL A 115 -24.51 25.15 -12.92
N THR A 116 -24.74 25.51 -11.67
CA THR A 116 -25.31 26.82 -11.30
C THR A 116 -24.29 27.96 -11.28
N GLY A 117 -22.99 27.67 -11.41
CA GLY A 117 -21.93 28.67 -11.41
C GLY A 117 -21.53 29.23 -10.03
N PHE A 118 -22.07 28.67 -8.94
CA PHE A 118 -21.74 29.08 -7.57
C PHE A 118 -20.49 28.43 -6.99
N ILE A 119 -19.72 27.69 -7.79
CA ILE A 119 -18.51 27.03 -7.36
C ILE A 119 -17.35 28.02 -7.17
N SER A 120 -16.63 27.89 -6.07
CA SER A 120 -15.38 28.63 -5.82
C SER A 120 -14.21 27.64 -5.70
N PRO A 121 -12.94 28.11 -5.86
CA PRO A 121 -11.77 27.24 -5.73
C PRO A 121 -11.73 26.48 -4.40
N TRP A 122 -11.99 27.16 -3.27
CA TRP A 122 -11.99 26.54 -1.95
C TRP A 122 -13.13 25.53 -1.77
N LEU A 123 -14.31 25.82 -2.32
CA LEU A 123 -15.46 24.93 -2.25
C LEU A 123 -15.21 23.67 -3.09
N LEU A 124 -14.59 23.81 -4.26
CA LEU A 124 -14.18 22.68 -5.08
C LEU A 124 -13.17 21.77 -4.34
N LEU A 125 -12.17 22.36 -3.67
CA LEU A 125 -11.21 21.62 -2.87
C LEU A 125 -11.88 20.90 -1.69
N ALA A 126 -12.75 21.58 -0.96
CA ALA A 126 -13.47 21.02 0.19
C ALA A 126 -14.37 19.85 -0.22
N LEU A 127 -15.12 19.97 -1.31
CA LEU A 127 -15.98 18.90 -1.81
C LEU A 127 -15.19 17.73 -2.42
N THR A 128 -14.06 18.02 -3.09
CA THR A 128 -13.13 16.98 -3.56
C THR A 128 -12.55 16.21 -2.38
N PHE A 129 -12.13 16.89 -1.32
CA PHE A 129 -11.67 16.26 -0.09
C PHE A 129 -12.76 15.40 0.56
N ALA A 130 -13.99 15.92 0.66
CA ALA A 130 -15.12 15.21 1.27
C ALA A 130 -15.50 13.94 0.47
N LEU A 131 -15.43 13.99 -0.87
CA LEU A 131 -15.66 12.84 -1.73
C LEU A 131 -14.55 11.79 -1.53
N SER A 132 -13.29 12.21 -1.59
CA SER A 132 -12.15 11.32 -1.38
C SER A 132 -12.08 10.78 0.05
N ALA A 133 -12.67 11.45 1.04
CA ALA A 133 -12.82 10.91 2.38
C ALA A 133 -13.76 9.67 2.39
N GLY A 134 -14.86 9.72 1.63
CA GLY A 134 -15.73 8.56 1.43
C GLY A 134 -14.96 7.37 0.86
N ASP A 135 -14.24 7.58 -0.23
CA ASP A 135 -13.41 6.57 -0.90
C ASP A 135 -12.30 6.00 0.02
N ALA A 136 -11.68 6.85 0.86
CA ALA A 136 -10.67 6.41 1.83
C ALA A 136 -11.24 5.44 2.89
N PHE A 137 -12.51 5.59 3.28
CA PHE A 137 -13.20 4.64 4.17
C PHE A 137 -13.69 3.39 3.42
N GLU A 138 -14.07 3.53 2.18
CA GLU A 138 -14.62 2.45 1.37
C GLU A 138 -13.56 1.45 0.91
N THR A 139 -12.46 1.92 0.36
CA THR A 139 -11.40 1.10 -0.26
C THR A 139 -10.95 -0.10 0.59
N PRO A 140 -10.62 0.02 1.89
CA PRO A 140 -10.23 -1.14 2.70
C PRO A 140 -11.40 -2.10 2.94
N THR A 141 -12.62 -1.56 3.08
CA THR A 141 -13.84 -2.36 3.28
C THR A 141 -14.16 -3.18 2.04
N TRP A 142 -14.06 -2.59 0.87
CA TRP A 142 -14.28 -3.25 -0.43
C TRP A 142 -13.34 -4.43 -0.63
N ARG A 143 -12.06 -4.25 -0.37
CA ARG A 143 -11.07 -5.35 -0.42
C ARG A 143 -11.39 -6.49 0.55
N ALA A 144 -11.94 -6.15 1.72
CA ALA A 144 -12.32 -7.14 2.72
C ALA A 144 -13.62 -7.90 2.36
N VAL A 145 -14.46 -7.34 1.51
CA VAL A 145 -15.71 -7.96 1.03
C VAL A 145 -15.46 -8.95 -0.10
N LEU A 146 -14.44 -8.77 -0.93
CA LEU A 146 -14.16 -9.62 -2.09
C LEU A 146 -14.18 -11.12 -1.78
N PRO A 147 -13.57 -11.62 -0.68
CA PRO A 147 -13.64 -13.04 -0.30
C PRO A 147 -15.03 -13.51 0.17
N GLU A 148 -15.97 -12.59 0.37
CA GLU A 148 -17.36 -12.92 0.74
C GLU A 148 -18.25 -13.06 -0.52
N LEU A 149 -17.83 -12.52 -1.65
CA LEU A 149 -18.56 -12.47 -2.91
C LEU A 149 -18.28 -13.67 -3.82
N VAL A 150 -17.09 -14.28 -3.70
CA VAL A 150 -16.64 -15.36 -4.55
C VAL A 150 -16.16 -16.59 -3.76
N ALA A 151 -16.11 -17.74 -4.39
CA ALA A 151 -15.52 -18.94 -3.81
C ALA A 151 -14.00 -18.75 -3.61
N LYS A 152 -13.39 -19.47 -2.65
CA LYS A 152 -11.95 -19.34 -2.35
C LYS A 152 -11.07 -19.62 -3.57
N GLU A 153 -11.47 -20.58 -4.40
CA GLU A 153 -10.78 -20.99 -5.62
C GLU A 153 -10.81 -19.90 -6.71
N ASP A 154 -11.81 -19.01 -6.65
CA ASP A 154 -12.02 -17.93 -7.61
C ASP A 154 -11.44 -16.58 -7.16
N LEU A 155 -10.90 -16.50 -5.94
CA LEU A 155 -10.46 -15.22 -5.34
C LEU A 155 -9.32 -14.55 -6.13
N GLU A 156 -8.39 -15.32 -6.65
CA GLU A 156 -7.29 -14.82 -7.47
C GLU A 156 -7.81 -14.24 -8.79
N ALA A 157 -8.72 -14.94 -9.46
CA ALA A 157 -9.37 -14.50 -10.68
C ALA A 157 -10.24 -13.24 -10.45
N ALA A 158 -10.99 -13.18 -9.35
CA ALA A 158 -11.77 -12.01 -8.98
C ALA A 158 -10.90 -10.79 -8.69
N SER A 159 -9.77 -10.99 -7.99
CA SER A 159 -8.80 -9.91 -7.73
C SER A 159 -8.16 -9.40 -9.03
N ALA A 160 -7.89 -10.30 -9.99
CA ALA A 160 -7.38 -9.92 -11.30
C ALA A 160 -8.42 -9.12 -12.10
N LEU A 161 -9.70 -9.51 -12.05
CA LEU A 161 -10.79 -8.77 -12.71
C LEU A 161 -10.96 -7.36 -12.14
N ASN A 162 -10.92 -7.18 -10.80
CA ASN A 162 -10.94 -5.86 -10.19
C ASN A 162 -9.72 -5.02 -10.60
N GLY A 163 -8.55 -5.64 -10.75
CA GLY A 163 -7.36 -4.95 -11.25
C GLY A 163 -7.51 -4.50 -12.71
N ILE A 164 -8.13 -5.32 -13.57
CA ILE A 164 -8.41 -4.99 -14.98
C ILE A 164 -9.43 -3.85 -15.03
N GLU A 165 -10.51 -3.94 -14.28
CA GLU A 165 -11.57 -2.95 -14.16
C GLU A 165 -11.00 -1.57 -13.81
N PHE A 166 -10.28 -1.46 -12.69
CA PHE A 166 -9.67 -0.22 -12.22
C PHE A 166 -8.70 0.40 -13.25
N ASN A 167 -7.86 -0.42 -13.90
CA ASN A 167 -6.94 0.07 -14.92
C ASN A 167 -7.65 0.50 -16.21
N LEU A 168 -8.75 -0.17 -16.57
CA LEU A 168 -9.61 0.22 -17.70
C LEU A 168 -10.24 1.59 -17.43
N ALA A 169 -10.85 1.77 -16.25
CA ALA A 169 -11.44 3.04 -15.85
C ALA A 169 -10.41 4.18 -15.84
N ARG A 170 -9.23 3.92 -15.31
CA ARG A 170 -8.10 4.86 -15.28
C ARG A 170 -7.60 5.26 -16.67
N ALA A 171 -7.62 4.34 -17.63
CA ALA A 171 -7.18 4.62 -19.01
C ALA A 171 -8.24 5.35 -19.83
N VAL A 172 -9.51 4.95 -19.67
CA VAL A 172 -10.63 5.45 -20.48
C VAL A 172 -11.23 6.75 -19.91
N GLY A 173 -11.36 6.83 -18.58
CA GLY A 173 -12.02 7.95 -17.90
C GLY A 173 -11.49 9.34 -18.29
N PRO A 174 -10.18 9.59 -18.22
CA PRO A 174 -9.62 10.90 -18.60
C PRO A 174 -9.85 11.29 -20.05
N GLY A 175 -9.77 10.32 -20.99
CA GLY A 175 -10.05 10.57 -22.40
C GLY A 175 -11.51 10.97 -22.63
N LEU A 176 -12.44 10.21 -22.03
CA LEU A 176 -13.87 10.54 -22.08
C LEU A 176 -14.16 11.90 -21.44
N ALA A 177 -13.53 12.22 -20.31
CA ALA A 177 -13.69 13.51 -19.66
C ALA A 177 -13.31 14.67 -20.59
N GLY A 178 -12.15 14.57 -21.27
CA GLY A 178 -11.70 15.60 -22.18
C GLY A 178 -12.71 15.87 -23.31
N VAL A 179 -13.27 14.80 -23.89
CA VAL A 179 -14.29 14.90 -24.96
C VAL A 179 -15.60 15.49 -24.41
N LEU A 180 -16.09 15.00 -23.28
CA LEU A 180 -17.35 15.48 -22.70
C LEU A 180 -17.26 16.94 -22.23
N ILE A 181 -16.13 17.34 -21.65
CA ILE A 181 -15.89 18.73 -21.26
C ILE A 181 -15.90 19.65 -22.48
N ALA A 182 -15.28 19.22 -23.59
CA ALA A 182 -15.26 20.01 -24.81
C ALA A 182 -16.63 20.12 -25.47
N ALA A 183 -17.44 19.06 -25.46
CA ALA A 183 -18.74 19.02 -26.11
C ALA A 183 -19.86 19.66 -25.27
N PHE A 184 -19.86 19.46 -23.97
CA PHE A 184 -21.00 19.78 -23.10
C PHE A 184 -20.61 20.63 -21.87
N GLY A 185 -19.35 21.00 -21.75
CA GLY A 185 -18.82 21.75 -20.61
C GLY A 185 -18.42 20.89 -19.40
N VAL A 186 -17.65 21.49 -18.50
CA VAL A 186 -17.04 20.79 -17.38
C VAL A 186 -18.06 20.21 -16.38
N GLY A 187 -19.23 20.82 -16.25
CA GLY A 187 -20.32 20.35 -15.38
C GLY A 187 -20.77 18.93 -15.66
N THR A 188 -20.66 18.49 -16.92
CA THR A 188 -21.09 17.16 -17.35
C THR A 188 -20.31 16.03 -16.63
N THR A 189 -19.03 16.21 -16.38
CA THR A 189 -18.20 15.19 -15.67
C THR A 189 -18.70 14.96 -14.24
N PHE A 190 -19.13 16.01 -13.57
CA PHE A 190 -19.67 15.91 -12.21
C PHE A 190 -21.07 15.29 -12.18
N VAL A 191 -21.91 15.61 -13.15
CA VAL A 191 -23.26 15.01 -13.29
C VAL A 191 -23.14 13.51 -13.61
N VAL A 192 -22.27 13.14 -14.51
CA VAL A 192 -22.05 11.71 -14.88
C VAL A 192 -21.52 10.94 -13.67
N ASN A 193 -20.56 11.49 -12.95
CA ASN A 193 -20.06 10.84 -11.73
C ASN A 193 -21.14 10.73 -10.63
N ALA A 194 -21.92 11.76 -10.41
CA ALA A 194 -23.03 11.70 -9.43
C ALA A 194 -24.05 10.60 -9.81
N ALA A 195 -24.34 10.44 -11.11
CA ALA A 195 -25.24 9.40 -11.60
C ALA A 195 -24.62 7.97 -11.48
N SER A 196 -23.30 7.84 -11.63
CA SER A 196 -22.64 6.52 -11.58
C SER A 196 -22.75 5.84 -10.22
N PHE A 197 -22.76 6.58 -9.12
CA PHE A 197 -22.95 6.04 -7.77
C PHE A 197 -24.29 5.33 -7.58
N ILE A 198 -25.34 5.70 -8.32
CA ILE A 198 -26.67 5.09 -8.23
C ILE A 198 -26.59 3.59 -8.51
N GLY A 199 -25.76 3.18 -9.47
CA GLY A 199 -25.58 1.77 -9.83
C GLY A 199 -25.04 0.96 -8.68
N VAL A 200 -23.95 1.42 -8.05
CA VAL A 200 -23.31 0.74 -6.92
C VAL A 200 -24.25 0.70 -5.71
N ILE A 201 -24.85 1.84 -5.35
CA ILE A 201 -25.84 1.91 -4.26
C ILE A 201 -26.95 0.88 -4.45
N PHE A 202 -27.49 0.77 -5.67
CA PHE A 202 -28.58 -0.16 -5.97
C PHE A 202 -28.14 -1.62 -5.82
N VAL A 203 -26.96 -2.00 -6.31
CA VAL A 203 -26.46 -3.38 -6.20
C VAL A 203 -26.13 -3.72 -4.75
N VAL A 204 -25.42 -2.84 -4.02
CA VAL A 204 -25.09 -3.03 -2.61
C VAL A 204 -26.33 -3.08 -1.72
N ALA A 205 -27.36 -2.25 -2.01
CA ALA A 205 -28.64 -2.28 -1.29
C ALA A 205 -29.40 -3.60 -1.46
N ARG A 206 -29.25 -4.27 -2.61
CA ARG A 206 -29.86 -5.60 -2.88
C ARG A 206 -29.04 -6.77 -2.38
N TRP A 207 -27.73 -6.58 -2.19
CA TRP A 207 -26.85 -7.64 -1.76
C TRP A 207 -27.21 -8.10 -0.34
N LYS A 208 -27.51 -9.40 -0.18
CA LYS A 208 -27.76 -10.05 1.11
C LYS A 208 -26.46 -10.70 1.59
N ARG A 209 -25.81 -10.04 2.54
CA ARG A 209 -24.57 -10.58 3.13
C ARG A 209 -24.84 -11.85 3.92
N PRO A 210 -24.15 -12.97 3.64
CA PRO A 210 -24.23 -14.17 4.47
C PRO A 210 -23.62 -13.89 5.85
N HIS A 211 -24.35 -14.24 6.93
CA HIS A 211 -23.85 -14.12 8.29
C HIS A 211 -22.69 -15.10 8.51
N ARG A 212 -21.50 -14.59 8.59
CA ARG A 212 -20.31 -15.37 8.94
C ARG A 212 -20.08 -15.26 10.44
N LYS A 213 -20.14 -16.38 11.19
CA LYS A 213 -19.75 -16.40 12.60
C LYS A 213 -18.25 -16.08 12.69
N GLN A 214 -17.91 -15.03 13.39
CA GLN A 214 -16.52 -14.75 13.74
C GLN A 214 -16.02 -15.86 14.67
N THR A 215 -15.00 -16.59 14.26
CA THR A 215 -14.46 -17.73 15.00
C THR A 215 -13.34 -17.35 15.97
N ALA A 216 -12.83 -16.14 15.93
CA ALA A 216 -11.77 -15.66 16.83
C ALA A 216 -12.09 -14.25 17.36
N PRO A 217 -11.74 -13.92 18.62
CA PRO A 217 -11.85 -12.56 19.13
C PRO A 217 -10.96 -11.63 18.31
N PRO A 218 -11.48 -10.45 17.89
CA PRO A 218 -10.71 -9.50 17.09
C PRO A 218 -9.49 -9.01 17.88
N GLU A 219 -8.32 -9.00 17.23
CA GLU A 219 -7.11 -8.39 17.79
C GLU A 219 -7.40 -6.89 18.00
N LYS A 220 -7.02 -6.33 19.15
CA LYS A 220 -7.21 -4.90 19.42
C LYS A 220 -6.50 -4.10 18.32
N VAL A 221 -7.23 -3.27 17.57
CA VAL A 221 -6.75 -2.52 16.40
C VAL A 221 -5.46 -1.76 16.70
N VAL A 222 -5.36 -1.14 17.89
CA VAL A 222 -4.17 -0.41 18.33
C VAL A 222 -2.96 -1.35 18.46
N GLY A 223 -3.14 -2.54 19.05
CA GLY A 223 -2.07 -3.52 19.19
C GLY A 223 -1.56 -3.99 17.82
N ALA A 224 -2.47 -4.27 16.91
CA ALA A 224 -2.20 -4.69 15.55
C ALA A 224 -1.45 -3.63 14.73
N THR A 225 -1.87 -2.36 14.83
CA THR A 225 -1.20 -1.23 14.18
C THR A 225 0.20 -1.01 14.74
N MET A 226 0.36 -1.08 16.07
CA MET A 226 1.67 -0.96 16.72
C MET A 226 2.61 -2.10 16.31
N ALA A 227 2.10 -3.32 16.12
CA ALA A 227 2.88 -4.44 15.61
C ALA A 227 3.38 -4.20 14.18
N ALA A 228 2.55 -3.62 13.30
CA ALA A 228 2.95 -3.26 11.95
C ALA A 228 3.99 -2.12 11.93
N LEU A 229 3.80 -1.07 12.72
CA LEU A 229 4.77 0.02 12.86
C LEU A 229 6.11 -0.50 13.38
N ARG A 230 6.08 -1.39 14.36
CA ARG A 230 7.26 -2.06 14.91
C ARG A 230 7.95 -2.91 13.84
N TYR A 231 7.17 -3.68 13.07
CA TYR A 231 7.70 -4.46 11.95
C TYR A 231 8.43 -3.58 10.93
N VAL A 232 7.80 -2.49 10.47
CA VAL A 232 8.42 -1.55 9.52
C VAL A 232 9.68 -0.92 10.12
N ARG A 233 9.64 -0.51 11.39
CA ARG A 233 10.78 0.14 12.06
C ARG A 233 12.01 -0.76 12.11
N TYR A 234 11.84 -2.05 12.40
CA TYR A 234 12.94 -3.00 12.61
C TYR A 234 13.25 -3.85 11.37
N SER A 235 12.39 -3.86 10.35
CA SER A 235 12.66 -4.46 9.05
C SER A 235 13.31 -3.44 8.12
N THR A 236 14.64 -3.51 7.97
CA THR A 236 15.41 -2.51 7.19
C THR A 236 14.98 -2.44 5.73
N GLY A 237 14.70 -3.59 5.09
CA GLY A 237 14.26 -3.64 3.69
C GLY A 237 12.89 -2.99 3.48
N VAL A 238 11.91 -3.32 4.32
CA VAL A 238 10.55 -2.75 4.22
C VAL A 238 10.56 -1.25 4.52
N ARG A 239 11.31 -0.82 5.54
CA ARG A 239 11.47 0.60 5.87
C ARG A 239 12.07 1.38 4.71
N ALA A 240 13.13 0.86 4.08
CA ALA A 240 13.76 1.48 2.93
C ALA A 240 12.78 1.66 1.76
N LEU A 241 12.00 0.61 1.45
CA LEU A 241 10.98 0.65 0.41
C LEU A 241 9.92 1.73 0.66
N ILE A 242 9.39 1.79 1.88
CA ILE A 242 8.33 2.75 2.26
C ILE A 242 8.86 4.19 2.19
N ILE A 243 10.06 4.46 2.74
CA ILE A 243 10.67 5.80 2.70
C ILE A 243 10.95 6.20 1.24
N ARG A 244 11.56 5.32 0.44
CA ARG A 244 11.84 5.61 -0.97
C ARG A 244 10.56 5.88 -1.76
N ALA A 245 9.51 5.10 -1.53
CA ALA A 245 8.22 5.36 -2.17
C ALA A 245 7.66 6.74 -1.83
N GLY A 246 7.66 7.12 -0.55
CA GLY A 246 7.18 8.45 -0.13
C GLY A 246 7.98 9.60 -0.75
N VAL A 247 9.31 9.50 -0.74
CA VAL A 247 10.19 10.53 -1.30
C VAL A 247 10.04 10.62 -2.82
N VAL A 248 10.00 9.48 -3.53
CA VAL A 248 9.78 9.47 -4.99
C VAL A 248 8.41 10.06 -5.32
N MET A 249 7.36 9.68 -4.59
CA MET A 249 6.01 10.22 -4.82
C MET A 249 5.90 11.71 -4.53
N PHE A 250 6.64 12.22 -3.56
CA PHE A 250 6.71 13.65 -3.29
C PHE A 250 7.20 14.44 -4.52
N PHE A 251 8.25 13.99 -5.18
CA PHE A 251 8.77 14.65 -6.39
C PHE A 251 7.91 14.35 -7.63
N ALA A 252 7.49 13.10 -7.80
CA ALA A 252 6.74 12.65 -8.96
C ALA A 252 5.32 13.24 -9.04
N SER A 253 4.74 13.65 -7.92
CA SER A 253 3.42 14.28 -7.87
C SER A 253 3.33 15.58 -8.66
N ALA A 254 4.44 16.32 -8.81
CA ALA A 254 4.49 17.57 -9.56
C ALA A 254 3.98 17.41 -11.01
N LEU A 255 4.36 16.30 -11.67
CA LEU A 255 3.98 16.03 -13.05
C LEU A 255 2.45 16.02 -13.22
N LEU A 256 1.76 15.21 -12.41
CA LEU A 256 0.31 15.06 -12.52
C LEU A 256 -0.44 16.27 -11.96
N ALA A 257 0.06 16.86 -10.87
CA ALA A 257 -0.58 18.00 -10.21
C ALA A 257 -0.56 19.28 -11.05
N LEU A 258 0.50 19.50 -11.86
CA LEU A 258 0.65 20.70 -12.70
C LEU A 258 0.31 20.45 -14.17
N LEU A 259 0.03 19.19 -14.57
CA LEU A 259 -0.30 18.83 -15.95
C LEU A 259 -1.51 19.59 -16.52
N PRO A 260 -2.60 19.85 -15.75
CA PRO A 260 -3.73 20.64 -16.26
C PRO A 260 -3.31 22.04 -16.69
N THR A 261 -2.46 22.70 -15.91
CA THR A 261 -1.92 24.04 -16.24
C THR A 261 -1.02 23.98 -17.47
N VAL A 262 -0.18 22.95 -17.61
CA VAL A 262 0.66 22.75 -18.81
C VAL A 262 -0.23 22.55 -20.04
N ALA A 263 -1.24 21.67 -19.96
CA ALA A 263 -2.16 21.41 -21.07
C ALA A 263 -2.90 22.67 -21.51
N HIS A 264 -3.37 23.46 -20.55
CA HIS A 264 -4.04 24.74 -20.83
C HIS A 264 -3.12 25.75 -21.53
N ASN A 265 -1.89 25.86 -21.10
CA ASN A 265 -0.91 26.77 -21.71
C ASN A 265 -0.52 26.37 -23.15
N VAL A 266 -0.62 25.07 -23.48
CA VAL A 266 -0.27 24.56 -24.80
C VAL A 266 -1.41 24.69 -25.81
N SER A 267 -2.65 24.38 -25.43
CA SER A 267 -3.75 24.33 -26.40
C SER A 267 -5.06 24.94 -25.92
N GLN A 268 -5.17 25.38 -24.66
CA GLN A 268 -6.42 25.87 -24.05
C GLN A 268 -7.62 24.93 -24.21
N SER A 269 -7.38 23.66 -24.56
CA SER A 269 -8.40 22.66 -24.83
C SER A 269 -8.43 21.56 -23.76
N PRO A 270 -9.60 21.22 -23.22
CA PRO A 270 -9.74 20.11 -22.28
C PRO A 270 -9.38 18.75 -22.93
N ILE A 271 -9.52 18.64 -24.26
CA ILE A 271 -9.11 17.44 -25.00
C ILE A 271 -7.61 17.20 -24.89
N ALA A 272 -6.80 18.27 -24.92
CA ALA A 272 -5.35 18.13 -24.76
C ALA A 272 -4.99 17.56 -23.37
N PHE A 273 -5.64 18.02 -22.31
CA PHE A 273 -5.42 17.47 -20.98
C PHE A 273 -5.83 16.00 -20.88
N GLY A 274 -7.02 15.66 -21.40
CA GLY A 274 -7.49 14.27 -21.47
C GLY A 274 -6.56 13.38 -22.30
N LEU A 275 -6.05 13.87 -23.44
CA LEU A 275 -5.09 13.17 -24.30
C LEU A 275 -3.77 12.90 -23.56
N LEU A 276 -3.21 13.91 -22.91
CA LEU A 276 -1.95 13.76 -22.17
C LEU A 276 -2.08 12.75 -21.02
N LEU A 277 -3.18 12.78 -20.26
CA LEU A 277 -3.47 11.77 -19.24
C LEU A 277 -3.73 10.38 -19.85
N GLY A 278 -4.43 10.32 -20.98
CA GLY A 278 -4.64 9.08 -21.72
C GLY A 278 -3.32 8.47 -22.20
N CYS A 279 -2.40 9.28 -22.74
CA CYS A 279 -1.05 8.85 -23.09
C CYS A 279 -0.27 8.34 -21.88
N PHE A 280 -0.37 9.02 -20.73
CA PHE A 280 0.24 8.55 -19.48
C PHE A 280 -0.33 7.19 -19.04
N GLY A 281 -1.64 7.02 -19.09
CA GLY A 281 -2.31 5.75 -18.79
C GLY A 281 -1.92 4.63 -19.76
N ALA A 282 -1.92 4.90 -21.08
CA ALA A 282 -1.46 3.95 -22.09
C ALA A 282 0.01 3.55 -21.89
N GLY A 283 0.85 4.53 -21.56
CA GLY A 283 2.24 4.29 -21.19
C GLY A 283 2.38 3.37 -19.96
N ALA A 284 1.52 3.54 -18.96
CA ALA A 284 1.51 2.67 -17.79
C ALA A 284 1.16 1.21 -18.17
N VAL A 285 0.20 0.99 -19.07
CA VAL A 285 -0.10 -0.36 -19.59
C VAL A 285 1.11 -0.96 -20.30
N LEU A 286 1.75 -0.22 -21.21
CA LEU A 286 2.95 -0.68 -21.92
C LEU A 286 4.11 -0.96 -20.95
N GLY A 287 4.31 -0.11 -19.95
CA GLY A 287 5.34 -0.27 -18.93
C GLY A 287 5.19 -1.54 -18.11
N ALA A 288 3.95 -1.97 -17.84
CA ALA A 288 3.69 -3.22 -17.14
C ALA A 288 4.20 -4.46 -17.91
N PHE A 289 4.07 -4.47 -19.24
CA PHE A 289 4.65 -5.53 -20.09
C PHE A 289 6.19 -5.48 -20.11
N VAL A 290 6.75 -4.28 -20.18
CA VAL A 290 8.22 -4.08 -20.18
C VAL A 290 8.83 -4.51 -18.85
N LEU A 291 8.14 -4.33 -17.73
CA LEU A 291 8.64 -4.65 -16.39
C LEU A 291 9.08 -6.11 -16.26
N GLN A 292 8.31 -7.05 -16.81
CA GLN A 292 8.64 -8.47 -16.74
C GLN A 292 9.97 -8.78 -17.46
N SER A 293 10.15 -8.26 -18.67
CA SER A 293 11.38 -8.43 -19.45
C SER A 293 12.58 -7.71 -18.82
N ALA A 294 12.35 -6.53 -18.23
CA ALA A 294 13.38 -5.77 -17.55
C ALA A 294 13.91 -6.51 -16.31
N ARG A 295 13.01 -7.09 -15.50
CA ARG A 295 13.38 -7.88 -14.29
C ARG A 295 14.10 -9.18 -14.61
N ALA A 296 13.92 -9.74 -15.79
CA ALA A 296 14.64 -10.93 -16.23
C ALA A 296 16.12 -10.65 -16.56
N ARG A 297 16.47 -9.37 -16.85
CA ARG A 297 17.80 -8.97 -17.35
C ARG A 297 18.61 -8.14 -16.37
N TRP A 298 17.95 -7.34 -15.53
CA TRP A 298 18.58 -6.37 -14.65
C TRP A 298 18.14 -6.53 -13.20
N SER A 299 19.00 -6.05 -12.29
CA SER A 299 18.70 -6.07 -10.86
C SER A 299 17.47 -5.22 -10.53
N THR A 300 16.80 -5.57 -9.44
CA THR A 300 15.64 -4.84 -8.91
C THR A 300 15.95 -3.35 -8.69
N GLU A 301 17.14 -3.05 -8.15
CA GLU A 301 17.59 -1.69 -7.91
C GLU A 301 17.77 -0.91 -9.22
N THR A 302 18.38 -1.54 -10.24
CA THR A 302 18.59 -0.92 -11.55
C THR A 302 17.26 -0.57 -12.21
N VAL A 303 16.30 -1.51 -12.21
CA VAL A 303 14.97 -1.29 -12.82
C VAL A 303 14.22 -0.18 -12.09
N ALA A 304 14.24 -0.18 -10.74
CA ALA A 304 13.60 0.87 -9.95
C ALA A 304 14.21 2.25 -10.21
N SER A 305 15.54 2.34 -10.14
CA SER A 305 16.26 3.60 -10.34
C SER A 305 16.13 4.13 -11.76
N ALA A 306 16.17 3.25 -12.78
CA ALA A 306 15.92 3.64 -14.17
C ALA A 306 14.49 4.16 -14.35
N GLY A 307 13.48 3.50 -13.77
CA GLY A 307 12.10 3.98 -13.79
C GLY A 307 11.97 5.40 -13.20
N VAL A 308 12.54 5.64 -12.02
CA VAL A 308 12.52 6.95 -11.39
C VAL A 308 13.29 8.01 -12.21
N ALA A 309 14.46 7.67 -12.75
CA ALA A 309 15.24 8.57 -13.57
C ALA A 309 14.50 8.97 -14.86
N ILE A 310 13.90 8.00 -15.56
CA ILE A 310 13.09 8.24 -16.76
C ILE A 310 11.88 9.13 -16.42
N LEU A 311 11.20 8.89 -15.30
CA LEU A 311 10.09 9.71 -14.84
C LEU A 311 10.54 11.15 -14.54
N GLY A 312 11.71 11.32 -13.89
CA GLY A 312 12.30 12.63 -13.64
C GLY A 312 12.67 13.36 -14.92
N ILE A 313 13.28 12.68 -15.89
CA ILE A 313 13.60 13.22 -17.22
C ILE A 313 12.31 13.61 -17.96
N ALA A 314 11.27 12.78 -17.91
CA ALA A 314 9.96 13.09 -18.49
C ALA A 314 9.36 14.35 -17.84
N THR A 315 9.46 14.49 -16.52
CA THR A 315 8.99 15.69 -15.81
C THR A 315 9.75 16.94 -16.24
N ILE A 316 11.07 16.86 -16.40
CA ILE A 316 11.89 17.96 -16.94
C ILE A 316 11.51 18.26 -18.39
N ALA A 317 11.32 17.24 -19.23
CA ALA A 317 10.93 17.43 -20.63
C ALA A 317 9.57 18.18 -20.75
N VAL A 318 8.60 17.86 -19.88
CA VAL A 318 7.32 18.59 -19.82
C VAL A 318 7.51 20.07 -19.45
N SER A 319 8.55 20.44 -18.68
CA SER A 319 8.84 21.83 -18.36
C SER A 319 9.32 22.65 -19.57
N ILE A 320 9.94 22.00 -20.55
CA ILE A 320 10.62 22.66 -21.68
C ILE A 320 9.76 22.60 -22.95
N LEU A 321 9.13 21.45 -23.23
CA LEU A 321 8.38 21.21 -24.47
C LEU A 321 7.07 22.01 -24.50
N ARG A 322 6.68 22.46 -25.71
CA ARG A 322 5.48 23.27 -25.94
C ARG A 322 4.53 22.66 -26.97
N GLY A 323 4.95 21.61 -27.67
CA GLY A 323 4.13 20.95 -28.69
C GLY A 323 3.36 19.76 -28.12
N LEU A 324 2.04 19.69 -28.37
CA LEU A 324 1.18 18.61 -27.90
C LEU A 324 1.65 17.19 -28.32
N PRO A 325 2.13 16.96 -29.58
CA PRO A 325 2.63 15.64 -29.97
C PRO A 325 3.87 15.21 -29.16
N ALA A 326 4.82 16.12 -28.95
CA ALA A 326 6.01 15.83 -28.17
C ALA A 326 5.67 15.54 -26.69
N LEU A 327 4.77 16.33 -26.11
CA LEU A 327 4.27 16.11 -24.75
C LEU A 327 3.55 14.76 -24.63
N SER A 328 2.77 14.36 -25.63
CA SER A 328 2.08 13.05 -25.63
C SER A 328 3.06 11.88 -25.59
N VAL A 329 4.16 11.94 -26.36
CA VAL A 329 5.22 10.92 -26.30
C VAL A 329 5.90 10.89 -24.93
N VAL A 330 6.22 12.06 -24.37
CA VAL A 330 6.84 12.17 -23.05
C VAL A 330 5.92 11.65 -21.96
N MET A 331 4.62 11.93 -22.03
CA MET A 331 3.63 11.40 -21.07
C MET A 331 3.48 9.88 -21.17
N LEU A 332 3.54 9.31 -22.37
CA LEU A 332 3.52 7.86 -22.57
C LEU A 332 4.75 7.20 -21.94
N VAL A 333 5.94 7.76 -22.15
CA VAL A 333 7.19 7.25 -21.52
C VAL A 333 7.13 7.43 -20.00
N GLY A 334 6.69 8.58 -19.52
CA GLY A 334 6.52 8.89 -18.09
C GLY A 334 5.55 7.93 -17.39
N GLY A 335 4.44 7.60 -18.04
CA GLY A 335 3.46 6.64 -17.52
C GLY A 335 4.03 5.23 -17.40
N GLY A 336 4.83 4.79 -18.39
CA GLY A 336 5.55 3.52 -18.34
C GLY A 336 6.56 3.47 -17.18
N ALA A 337 7.33 4.53 -17.02
CA ALA A 337 8.29 4.65 -15.92
C ALA A 337 7.61 4.67 -14.53
N TRP A 338 6.50 5.37 -14.41
CA TRP A 338 5.68 5.42 -13.21
C TRP A 338 5.21 4.04 -12.76
N ILE A 339 4.58 3.27 -13.66
CA ILE A 339 4.05 1.95 -13.31
C ILE A 339 5.13 0.95 -12.99
N ILE A 340 6.29 1.00 -13.68
CA ILE A 340 7.46 0.16 -13.40
C ILE A 340 7.89 0.34 -11.94
N PHE A 341 8.06 1.58 -11.49
CA PHE A 341 8.48 1.85 -10.12
C PHE A 341 7.44 1.39 -9.09
N ILE A 342 6.17 1.78 -9.27
CA ILE A 342 5.10 1.46 -8.31
C ILE A 342 4.87 -0.04 -8.20
N SER A 343 4.75 -0.75 -9.34
CA SER A 343 4.51 -2.18 -9.35
C SER A 343 5.65 -2.95 -8.71
N LEU A 344 6.90 -2.52 -8.98
CA LEU A 344 8.07 -3.14 -8.39
C LEU A 344 8.10 -2.98 -6.87
N VAL A 345 7.93 -1.75 -6.37
CA VAL A 345 7.97 -1.46 -4.93
C VAL A 345 6.81 -2.14 -4.21
N SER A 346 5.59 -2.08 -4.78
CA SER A 346 4.41 -2.75 -4.21
C SER A 346 4.59 -4.28 -4.12
N ALA A 347 5.14 -4.90 -5.17
CA ALA A 347 5.42 -6.33 -5.17
C ALA A 347 6.49 -6.72 -4.14
N LEU A 348 7.52 -5.88 -3.95
CA LEU A 348 8.56 -6.12 -2.94
C LEU A 348 8.01 -5.98 -1.52
N VAL A 349 7.19 -4.97 -1.25
CA VAL A 349 6.53 -4.82 0.05
C VAL A 349 5.69 -6.05 0.38
N GLN A 350 4.94 -6.58 -0.60
CA GLN A 350 4.15 -7.81 -0.42
C GLN A 350 5.01 -9.03 -0.14
N LYS A 351 6.15 -9.17 -0.83
CA LYS A 351 7.05 -10.31 -0.67
C LYS A 351 7.87 -10.29 0.62
N LEU A 352 8.22 -9.09 1.11
CA LEU A 352 9.02 -8.92 2.32
C LEU A 352 8.19 -8.89 3.61
N ALA A 353 6.87 -8.80 3.49
CA ALA A 353 5.98 -8.80 4.64
C ALA A 353 5.36 -10.19 4.85
N PRO A 354 5.62 -10.86 5.99
CA PRO A 354 4.96 -12.10 6.36
C PRO A 354 3.43 -11.97 6.42
N ASP A 355 2.71 -13.08 6.24
CA ASP A 355 1.25 -13.10 6.12
C ASP A 355 0.54 -12.40 7.28
N TRP A 356 1.02 -12.58 8.51
CA TRP A 356 0.43 -12.03 9.72
C TRP A 356 0.42 -10.49 9.78
N VAL A 357 1.31 -9.80 9.02
CA VAL A 357 1.43 -8.33 9.04
C VAL A 357 1.28 -7.71 7.65
N ARG A 358 1.22 -8.52 6.59
CA ARG A 358 1.26 -8.06 5.18
C ARG A 358 0.23 -6.99 4.87
N ALA A 359 -1.04 -7.20 5.22
CA ALA A 359 -2.10 -6.25 4.95
C ALA A 359 -1.85 -4.87 5.61
N ARG A 360 -1.34 -4.88 6.84
CA ARG A 360 -1.04 -3.67 7.62
C ARG A 360 0.19 -2.93 7.09
N VAL A 361 1.22 -3.66 6.68
CA VAL A 361 2.42 -3.07 6.06
C VAL A 361 2.06 -2.44 4.71
N LEU A 362 1.19 -3.08 3.93
CA LEU A 362 0.66 -2.50 2.69
C LEU A 362 -0.17 -1.24 2.96
N ALA A 363 -0.96 -1.21 4.02
CA ALA A 363 -1.70 -0.02 4.43
C ALA A 363 -0.75 1.14 4.80
N LEU A 364 0.33 0.86 5.57
CA LEU A 364 1.36 1.85 5.89
C LEU A 364 2.12 2.33 4.64
N PHE A 365 2.41 1.42 3.70
CA PHE A 365 2.99 1.78 2.40
C PHE A 365 2.07 2.74 1.63
N MET A 366 0.77 2.42 1.51
CA MET A 366 -0.21 3.28 0.84
C MET A 366 -0.38 4.63 1.55
N LEU A 367 -0.34 4.65 2.88
CA LEU A 367 -0.38 5.88 3.67
C LEU A 367 0.79 6.80 3.32
N VAL A 368 2.03 6.29 3.32
CA VAL A 368 3.23 7.08 3.01
C VAL A 368 3.26 7.49 1.54
N PHE A 369 2.79 6.62 0.64
CA PHE A 369 2.63 6.90 -0.79
C PHE A 369 1.68 8.08 -1.03
N GLN A 370 0.48 8.02 -0.46
CA GLN A 370 -0.54 9.09 -0.59
C GLN A 370 -0.13 10.37 0.14
N GLY A 371 0.52 10.25 1.31
CA GLY A 371 1.09 11.38 2.03
C GLY A 371 2.19 12.09 1.22
N GLY A 372 3.06 11.33 0.55
CA GLY A 372 4.07 11.86 -0.36
C GLY A 372 3.44 12.62 -1.53
N MET A 373 2.41 12.03 -2.16
CA MET A 373 1.66 12.70 -3.23
C MET A 373 0.97 13.98 -2.76
N ALA A 374 0.28 13.94 -1.63
CA ALA A 374 -0.43 15.10 -1.09
C ALA A 374 0.53 16.25 -0.75
N ALA A 375 1.60 15.95 -0.01
CA ALA A 375 2.60 16.93 0.37
C ALA A 375 3.35 17.49 -0.85
N GLY A 376 3.75 16.61 -1.77
CA GLY A 376 4.45 17.01 -2.98
C GLY A 376 3.58 17.90 -3.87
N SER A 377 2.32 17.54 -4.11
CA SER A 377 1.41 18.37 -4.92
C SER A 377 1.23 19.76 -4.32
N ALA A 378 1.06 19.89 -3.01
CA ALA A 378 0.95 21.17 -2.34
C ALA A 378 2.24 22.01 -2.47
N VAL A 379 3.41 21.40 -2.22
CA VAL A 379 4.70 22.10 -2.30
C VAL A 379 5.01 22.52 -3.73
N TRP A 380 4.90 21.60 -4.69
CA TRP A 380 5.20 21.89 -6.10
C TRP A 380 4.18 22.82 -6.73
N GLY A 381 2.92 22.79 -6.28
CA GLY A 381 1.90 23.79 -6.63
C GLY A 381 2.28 25.19 -6.15
N ALA A 382 2.74 25.32 -4.89
CA ALA A 382 3.21 26.57 -4.34
C ALA A 382 4.46 27.10 -5.07
N VAL A 383 5.43 26.24 -5.36
CA VAL A 383 6.60 26.59 -6.19
C VAL A 383 6.16 27.04 -7.58
N GLY A 384 5.20 26.33 -8.20
CA GLY A 384 4.62 26.71 -9.50
C GLY A 384 3.91 28.05 -9.49
N GLN A 385 3.28 28.42 -8.37
CA GLN A 385 2.63 29.73 -8.18
C GLN A 385 3.64 30.88 -8.08
N HIS A 386 4.76 30.68 -7.37
CA HIS A 386 5.72 31.75 -7.10
C HIS A 386 6.87 31.83 -8.10
N ALA A 387 7.37 30.70 -8.57
CA ALA A 387 8.53 30.62 -9.46
C ALA A 387 8.17 30.18 -10.90
N GLY A 388 6.88 29.92 -11.16
CA GLY A 388 6.40 29.44 -12.44
C GLY A 388 6.39 27.91 -12.57
N VAL A 389 5.41 27.40 -13.33
CA VAL A 389 5.21 25.96 -13.56
C VAL A 389 6.44 25.26 -14.17
N PRO A 390 7.13 25.84 -15.19
CA PRO A 390 8.34 25.22 -15.74
C PRO A 390 9.44 25.03 -14.69
N THR A 391 9.67 26.03 -13.84
CA THR A 391 10.68 25.97 -12.77
C THR A 391 10.32 24.89 -11.75
N SER A 392 9.05 24.81 -11.36
CA SER A 392 8.57 23.78 -10.43
C SER A 392 8.80 22.37 -10.98
N LEU A 393 8.40 22.11 -12.23
CA LEU A 393 8.60 20.82 -12.90
C LEU A 393 10.08 20.47 -13.05
N MET A 394 10.93 21.46 -13.38
CA MET A 394 12.37 21.26 -13.51
C MET A 394 12.98 20.78 -12.18
N TRP A 395 12.72 21.49 -11.08
CA TRP A 395 13.25 21.12 -9.76
C TRP A 395 12.66 19.81 -9.24
N ALA A 396 11.38 19.57 -9.48
CA ALA A 396 10.76 18.29 -9.13
C ALA A 396 11.39 17.12 -9.89
N GLY A 397 11.63 17.27 -11.20
CA GLY A 397 12.28 16.26 -12.01
C GLY A 397 13.73 15.99 -11.60
N LEU A 398 14.51 17.06 -11.32
CA LEU A 398 15.86 16.92 -10.78
C LEU A 398 15.86 16.24 -9.41
N GLY A 399 14.92 16.61 -8.52
CA GLY A 399 14.72 15.96 -7.24
C GLY A 399 14.38 14.49 -7.38
N ALA A 400 13.49 14.12 -8.31
CA ALA A 400 13.16 12.73 -8.60
C ALA A 400 14.41 11.95 -9.05
N ILE A 401 15.22 12.49 -9.95
CA ILE A 401 16.48 11.86 -10.37
C ILE A 401 17.43 11.72 -9.18
N ALA A 402 17.57 12.75 -8.34
CA ALA A 402 18.44 12.70 -7.17
C ALA A 402 18.04 11.59 -6.18
N THR A 403 16.74 11.24 -6.12
CA THR A 403 16.28 10.12 -5.26
C THR A 403 16.85 8.78 -5.67
N THR A 404 17.33 8.60 -6.90
CA THR A 404 18.00 7.36 -7.32
C THR A 404 19.28 7.12 -6.49
N GLY A 405 19.93 8.20 -6.04
CA GLY A 405 21.06 8.11 -5.12
C GLY A 405 20.73 7.49 -3.75
N LEU A 406 19.46 7.45 -3.36
CA LEU A 406 19.04 6.72 -2.15
C LEU A 406 19.33 5.22 -2.25
N GLY A 407 19.42 4.66 -3.46
CA GLY A 407 19.84 3.29 -3.71
C GLY A 407 21.26 2.97 -3.25
N LEU A 408 22.13 3.97 -3.11
CA LEU A 408 23.48 3.80 -2.57
C LEU A 408 23.45 3.51 -1.06
N PHE A 409 22.49 4.09 -0.34
CA PHE A 409 22.34 3.94 1.12
C PHE A 409 21.35 2.84 1.48
N TRP A 410 20.30 2.68 0.69
CA TRP A 410 19.18 1.75 0.93
C TRP A 410 18.89 0.93 -0.33
N ARG A 411 19.75 -0.03 -0.63
CA ARG A 411 19.57 -0.93 -1.76
C ARG A 411 18.29 -1.75 -1.62
N LEU A 412 17.58 -1.88 -2.73
CA LEU A 412 16.44 -2.79 -2.82
C LEU A 412 16.95 -4.24 -2.91
N PRO A 413 16.38 -5.18 -2.15
CA PRO A 413 16.82 -6.56 -2.18
C PRO A 413 16.46 -7.22 -3.53
N ASP A 414 17.43 -7.87 -4.13
CA ASP A 414 17.24 -8.70 -5.34
C ASP A 414 16.70 -10.09 -4.98
N THR A 415 17.09 -10.59 -3.81
CA THR A 415 16.65 -11.89 -3.30
C THR A 415 15.47 -11.72 -2.35
N THR A 416 14.44 -12.50 -2.55
CA THR A 416 13.34 -12.63 -1.61
C THR A 416 13.83 -13.40 -0.39
N MET A 417 13.82 -12.76 0.80
CA MET A 417 13.95 -13.51 2.04
C MET A 417 12.79 -14.49 2.15
N ASP A 418 13.06 -15.71 2.57
CA ASP A 418 12.01 -16.68 2.84
C ASP A 418 11.29 -16.30 4.15
N VAL A 419 10.21 -15.54 3.98
CA VAL A 419 9.36 -15.09 5.10
C VAL A 419 8.25 -16.10 5.44
N ALA A 420 8.32 -17.32 4.91
CA ALA A 420 7.40 -18.38 5.29
C ALA A 420 7.51 -18.65 6.80
N PRO A 421 6.38 -18.87 7.48
CA PRO A 421 6.36 -19.18 8.90
C PRO A 421 7.23 -20.42 9.20
N TRP A 422 8.01 -20.34 10.25
CA TRP A 422 8.82 -21.46 10.71
C TRP A 422 8.51 -21.76 12.18
N ASN A 423 7.81 -22.88 12.44
CA ASN A 423 7.40 -23.32 13.76
C ASN A 423 8.25 -24.52 14.20
N HIS A 424 9.34 -24.27 14.92
CA HIS A 424 10.17 -25.33 15.48
C HIS A 424 10.24 -25.29 17.02
N TRP A 425 9.73 -24.22 17.62
CA TRP A 425 9.72 -24.06 19.06
C TRP A 425 8.69 -24.96 19.73
N ARG A 426 9.15 -25.75 20.69
CA ARG A 426 8.21 -26.46 21.55
C ARG A 426 7.44 -25.46 22.40
N MET A 427 6.11 -25.51 22.33
CA MET A 427 5.26 -24.74 23.26
C MET A 427 5.69 -25.06 24.68
N PRO A 428 5.96 -24.06 25.53
CA PRO A 428 6.26 -24.32 26.93
C PRO A 428 5.07 -25.00 27.59
N VAL A 429 5.33 -26.13 28.25
CA VAL A 429 4.32 -26.85 29.03
C VAL A 429 4.12 -26.07 30.32
N ILE A 430 2.97 -25.42 30.46
CA ILE A 430 2.60 -24.70 31.67
C ILE A 430 1.77 -25.66 32.53
N PRO A 431 2.15 -25.89 33.77
CA PRO A 431 1.31 -26.64 34.72
C PRO A 431 -0.03 -25.94 34.94
N ASP A 432 -1.12 -26.69 34.97
CA ASP A 432 -2.50 -26.17 35.11
C ASP A 432 -2.71 -25.38 36.42
N ASP A 433 -1.92 -25.66 37.45
CA ASP A 433 -1.97 -25.03 38.77
C ASP A 433 -1.39 -23.60 38.80
N VAL A 434 -0.67 -23.19 37.75
CA VAL A 434 -0.07 -21.84 37.68
C VAL A 434 -1.10 -20.76 37.39
N GLY A 435 -2.28 -21.12 36.91
CA GLY A 435 -3.38 -20.18 36.63
C GLY A 435 -3.04 -19.06 35.64
N LEU A 436 -2.19 -19.35 34.66
CA LEU A 436 -1.65 -18.39 33.71
C LEU A 436 -2.71 -17.98 32.68
N GLY A 437 -3.19 -16.74 32.74
CA GLY A 437 -4.06 -16.16 31.72
C GLY A 437 -3.26 -15.60 30.53
N LEU A 438 -3.88 -15.49 29.38
CA LEU A 438 -3.28 -14.90 28.16
C LEU A 438 -2.79 -13.47 28.36
N GLU A 439 -3.43 -12.69 29.22
CA GLU A 439 -3.06 -11.31 29.54
C GLU A 439 -2.01 -11.21 30.68
N SER A 440 -1.58 -12.36 31.24
CA SER A 440 -0.57 -12.36 32.31
C SER A 440 0.76 -11.83 31.78
N GLY A 441 1.38 -10.92 32.53
CA GLY A 441 2.65 -10.30 32.13
C GLY A 441 3.02 -9.09 33.00
N PRO A 442 4.11 -8.41 32.67
CA PRO A 442 5.06 -8.71 31.60
C PRO A 442 5.80 -10.04 31.77
N VAL A 443 6.24 -10.60 30.64
CA VAL A 443 7.00 -11.86 30.59
C VAL A 443 8.47 -11.53 30.31
N LEU A 444 9.36 -11.95 31.18
CA LEU A 444 10.81 -11.93 30.96
C LEU A 444 11.23 -13.28 30.38
N VAL A 445 11.78 -13.25 29.18
CA VAL A 445 12.40 -14.43 28.56
C VAL A 445 13.90 -14.32 28.72
N THR A 446 14.53 -15.39 29.16
CA THR A 446 15.99 -15.51 29.27
C THR A 446 16.48 -16.69 28.47
N VAL A 447 17.56 -16.50 27.71
CA VAL A 447 18.22 -17.54 26.91
C VAL A 447 19.68 -17.61 27.33
N GLU A 448 20.11 -18.75 27.87
CA GLU A 448 21.49 -19.03 28.28
C GLU A 448 22.24 -19.66 27.10
N TYR A 449 23.39 -19.08 26.75
CA TYR A 449 24.29 -19.56 25.69
C TYR A 449 25.67 -19.87 26.31
N LEU A 450 26.11 -21.11 26.18
CA LEU A 450 27.49 -21.48 26.51
C LEU A 450 28.30 -21.40 25.20
N VAL A 451 29.15 -20.39 25.08
CA VAL A 451 29.80 -20.01 23.80
C VAL A 451 31.28 -20.38 23.87
N ASP A 452 31.79 -20.90 22.76
CA ASP A 452 33.21 -21.13 22.58
C ASP A 452 33.97 -19.78 22.58
N ARG A 453 35.04 -19.68 23.37
CA ARG A 453 35.86 -18.46 23.51
C ARG A 453 36.40 -17.94 22.18
N GLU A 454 36.81 -18.85 21.30
CA GLU A 454 37.34 -18.49 19.98
C GLU A 454 36.27 -17.78 19.10
N HIS A 455 35.00 -18.15 19.28
CA HIS A 455 33.88 -17.62 18.51
C HIS A 455 33.08 -16.51 19.18
N ALA A 456 33.48 -16.07 20.40
CA ALA A 456 32.73 -15.10 21.20
C ALA A 456 32.44 -13.77 20.47
N SER A 457 33.41 -13.26 19.69
CA SER A 457 33.24 -12.03 18.91
C SER A 457 32.18 -12.18 17.82
N ASP A 458 32.18 -13.30 17.09
CA ASP A 458 31.24 -13.53 15.99
C ASP A 458 29.86 -13.91 16.50
N PHE A 459 29.77 -14.62 17.62
CA PHE A 459 28.54 -14.83 18.38
C PHE A 459 27.88 -13.49 18.75
N LEU A 460 28.62 -12.58 19.38
CA LEU A 460 28.10 -11.27 19.79
C LEU A 460 27.60 -10.45 18.58
N LYS A 461 28.31 -10.46 17.45
CA LYS A 461 27.86 -9.83 16.23
C LYS A 461 26.55 -10.43 15.72
N ALA A 462 26.40 -11.75 15.77
CA ALA A 462 25.20 -12.45 15.34
C ALA A 462 24.01 -12.17 16.27
N VAL A 463 24.20 -12.22 17.58
CA VAL A 463 23.16 -11.95 18.59
C VAL A 463 22.69 -10.49 18.54
N HIS A 464 23.57 -9.52 18.32
CA HIS A 464 23.16 -8.13 18.14
C HIS A 464 22.37 -7.89 16.83
N ARG A 465 22.57 -8.72 15.80
CA ARG A 465 21.66 -8.72 14.63
C ARG A 465 20.31 -9.32 14.97
N TYR A 466 20.29 -10.34 15.82
CA TYR A 466 19.09 -11.03 16.28
C TYR A 466 18.21 -10.14 17.19
N GLU A 467 18.79 -9.17 17.90
CA GLU A 467 18.06 -8.12 18.64
C GLU A 467 16.95 -7.49 17.80
N ARG A 468 17.24 -7.19 16.52
CA ARG A 468 16.26 -6.56 15.62
C ARG A 468 15.05 -7.45 15.39
N ILE A 469 15.24 -8.78 15.30
CA ILE A 469 14.17 -9.76 15.16
C ILE A 469 13.34 -9.80 16.45
N ARG A 470 14.00 -9.91 17.63
CA ARG A 470 13.31 -9.87 18.92
C ARG A 470 12.46 -8.63 19.10
N ARG A 471 13.03 -7.45 18.76
CA ARG A 471 12.30 -6.17 18.84
C ARG A 471 11.19 -6.06 17.80
N ARG A 472 11.40 -6.56 16.59
CA ARG A 472 10.39 -6.64 15.54
C ARG A 472 9.17 -7.44 16.00
N ASP A 473 9.40 -8.56 16.66
CA ASP A 473 8.36 -9.51 17.03
C ASP A 473 7.71 -9.21 18.40
N GLY A 474 8.18 -8.19 19.14
CA GLY A 474 7.48 -7.70 20.32
C GLY A 474 8.30 -7.47 21.56
N ALA A 475 9.60 -7.72 21.55
CA ALA A 475 10.44 -7.42 22.69
C ALA A 475 10.51 -5.90 22.94
N SER A 476 10.15 -5.48 24.14
CA SER A 476 10.20 -4.07 24.58
C SER A 476 11.57 -3.69 25.12
N ARG A 477 12.21 -4.59 25.82
CA ARG A 477 13.59 -4.46 26.31
C ARG A 477 14.36 -5.68 25.87
N TRP A 478 15.61 -5.46 25.48
CA TRP A 478 16.51 -6.53 25.08
C TRP A 478 17.91 -6.21 25.58
N GLY A 479 18.64 -7.24 25.99
CA GLY A 479 20.05 -7.13 26.41
C GLY A 479 20.74 -8.48 26.34
N ILE A 480 22.06 -8.44 26.12
CA ILE A 480 22.96 -9.58 26.21
C ILE A 480 23.99 -9.28 27.32
N TYR A 481 24.12 -10.20 28.25
CA TYR A 481 25.01 -10.08 29.41
C TYR A 481 26.00 -11.22 29.38
N ARG A 482 27.20 -10.97 29.84
CA ARG A 482 28.22 -12.00 30.07
C ARG A 482 28.27 -12.29 31.55
N ASP A 483 28.30 -13.55 31.90
CA ASP A 483 28.46 -13.97 33.29
C ASP A 483 29.87 -13.58 33.80
N ALA A 484 29.95 -13.02 35.00
CA ALA A 484 31.22 -12.55 35.57
C ALA A 484 32.08 -13.70 36.13
N GLU A 485 31.43 -14.77 36.60
CA GLU A 485 32.10 -15.93 37.19
C GLU A 485 32.42 -16.98 36.10
N HIS A 486 31.56 -17.06 35.08
CA HIS A 486 31.69 -17.99 33.95
C HIS A 486 31.80 -17.24 32.64
N PRO A 487 33.00 -16.81 32.23
CA PRO A 487 33.17 -15.95 31.04
C PRO A 487 32.69 -16.51 29.70
N ASP A 488 32.42 -17.79 29.63
CA ASP A 488 31.93 -18.49 28.45
C ASP A 488 30.39 -18.54 28.40
N LEU A 489 29.72 -18.11 29.49
CA LEU A 489 28.28 -18.07 29.61
C LEU A 489 27.74 -16.68 29.28
N TYR A 490 26.81 -16.62 28.33
CA TYR A 490 26.09 -15.41 27.93
C TYR A 490 24.61 -15.58 28.18
N LEU A 491 23.95 -14.52 28.66
CA LEU A 491 22.54 -14.47 28.98
C LEU A 491 21.85 -13.41 28.10
N GLU A 492 21.07 -13.84 27.12
CA GLU A 492 20.13 -12.96 26.43
C GLU A 492 18.88 -12.79 27.29
N THR A 493 18.41 -11.55 27.44
CA THR A 493 17.16 -11.24 28.15
C THR A 493 16.29 -10.32 27.31
N PHE A 494 14.99 -10.56 27.30
CA PHE A 494 14.04 -9.64 26.71
C PHE A 494 12.67 -9.72 27.39
N ILE A 495 11.93 -8.60 27.35
CA ILE A 495 10.62 -8.48 28.00
C ILE A 495 9.55 -8.34 26.91
N VAL A 496 8.47 -9.11 27.10
CA VAL A 496 7.26 -9.04 26.29
C VAL A 496 6.08 -8.62 27.16
N THR A 497 5.12 -7.89 26.60
CA THR A 497 4.03 -7.25 27.35
C THR A 497 3.07 -8.23 28.02
N SER A 498 2.82 -9.39 27.40
CA SER A 498 1.92 -10.42 27.92
C SER A 498 2.29 -11.82 27.43
N TRP A 499 1.73 -12.83 28.03
CA TRP A 499 1.87 -14.22 27.58
C TRP A 499 1.30 -14.42 26.17
N ALA A 500 0.15 -13.81 25.85
CA ALA A 500 -0.41 -13.84 24.49
C ALA A 500 0.55 -13.24 23.45
N GLU A 501 1.23 -12.13 23.76
CA GLU A 501 2.21 -11.54 22.84
C GLU A 501 3.46 -12.42 22.69
N HIS A 502 3.86 -13.12 23.76
CA HIS A 502 4.94 -14.10 23.68
C HIS A 502 4.58 -15.28 22.75
N LEU A 503 3.38 -15.83 22.86
CA LEU A 503 2.91 -16.88 21.96
C LEU A 503 2.89 -16.41 20.50
N ARG A 504 2.44 -15.17 20.26
CA ARG A 504 2.48 -14.58 18.91
C ARG A 504 3.89 -14.40 18.36
N GLN A 505 4.92 -14.21 19.20
CA GLN A 505 6.32 -14.18 18.74
C GLN A 505 6.70 -15.47 18.03
N HIS A 506 6.26 -16.62 18.55
CA HIS A 506 6.52 -17.93 17.95
C HIS A 506 5.84 -18.07 16.57
N GLU A 507 4.62 -17.53 16.42
CA GLU A 507 3.89 -17.53 15.14
C GLU A 507 4.49 -16.57 14.11
N ARG A 508 5.20 -15.52 14.55
CA ARG A 508 5.81 -14.49 13.68
C ARG A 508 7.18 -14.87 13.14
N PHE A 509 7.79 -15.92 13.68
CA PHE A 509 9.11 -16.38 13.31
C PHE A 509 9.15 -16.96 11.91
N THR A 510 10.17 -16.58 11.10
CA THR A 510 10.26 -16.97 9.70
C THR A 510 11.48 -17.85 9.44
N ARG A 511 11.51 -18.53 8.28
CA ARG A 511 12.69 -19.31 7.86
C ARG A 511 13.96 -18.46 7.73
N ALA A 512 13.83 -17.21 7.29
CA ALA A 512 14.96 -16.29 7.24
C ALA A 512 15.52 -15.97 8.64
N ASP A 513 14.66 -15.92 9.66
CA ASP A 513 15.07 -15.72 11.04
C ASP A 513 15.75 -16.95 11.61
N HIS A 514 15.26 -18.14 11.23
CA HIS A 514 15.86 -19.42 11.63
C HIS A 514 17.30 -19.57 11.13
N ALA A 515 17.61 -19.16 9.91
CA ALA A 515 18.98 -19.19 9.39
C ALA A 515 19.97 -18.35 10.26
N LEU A 516 19.52 -17.25 10.84
CA LEU A 516 20.32 -16.47 11.77
C LEU A 516 20.43 -17.15 13.15
N GLU A 517 19.36 -17.79 13.60
CA GLU A 517 19.34 -18.55 14.84
C GLU A 517 20.27 -19.78 14.77
N GLU A 518 20.22 -20.55 13.68
CA GLU A 518 21.17 -21.65 13.44
C GLU A 518 22.62 -21.16 13.49
N LYS A 519 22.89 -19.99 12.89
CA LYS A 519 24.20 -19.39 12.94
C LYS A 519 24.63 -19.03 14.37
N ILE A 520 23.72 -18.53 15.22
CA ILE A 520 24.00 -18.24 16.63
C ILE A 520 24.29 -19.55 17.37
N THR A 521 23.45 -20.56 17.16
CA THR A 521 23.58 -21.87 17.81
C THR A 521 24.86 -22.61 17.39
N SER A 522 25.37 -22.38 16.15
CA SER A 522 26.64 -22.97 15.70
C SER A 522 27.87 -22.49 16.48
N TYR A 523 27.77 -21.37 17.18
CA TYR A 523 28.83 -20.87 18.05
C TYR A 523 28.71 -21.37 19.51
N THR A 524 27.65 -22.12 19.84
CA THR A 524 27.39 -22.61 21.19
C THR A 524 27.88 -24.04 21.37
N LEU A 525 28.42 -24.34 22.58
CA LEU A 525 28.90 -25.67 22.95
C LEU A 525 27.77 -26.63 23.38
N LYS A 526 26.58 -26.08 23.70
CA LYS A 526 25.37 -26.81 24.07
C LYS A 526 24.14 -26.12 23.53
N GLU A 527 23.03 -26.85 23.45
CA GLU A 527 21.72 -26.23 23.12
C GLU A 527 21.40 -25.09 24.11
N PRO A 528 20.93 -23.94 23.60
CA PRO A 528 20.55 -22.81 24.43
C PRO A 528 19.40 -23.17 25.38
N LYS A 529 19.50 -22.74 26.63
CA LYS A 529 18.48 -23.01 27.65
C LYS A 529 17.56 -21.81 27.80
N VAL A 530 16.27 -21.99 27.43
CA VAL A 530 15.27 -20.94 27.52
C VAL A 530 14.45 -21.05 28.79
N ARG A 531 14.22 -19.90 29.47
CA ARG A 531 13.30 -19.80 30.61
C ARG A 531 12.33 -18.64 30.42
N HIS A 532 11.10 -18.85 30.88
CA HIS A 532 10.03 -17.87 30.85
C HIS A 532 9.66 -17.48 32.27
N LEU A 533 9.83 -16.20 32.62
CA LEU A 533 9.55 -15.66 33.95
C LEU A 533 8.42 -14.65 33.85
N ILE A 534 7.41 -14.81 34.68
CA ILE A 534 6.24 -13.94 34.68
C ILE A 534 6.31 -13.03 35.88
N TYR A 535 6.04 -11.74 35.64
CA TYR A 535 6.01 -10.77 36.72
C TYR A 535 4.88 -11.07 37.70
N VAL A 536 5.23 -11.23 38.96
CA VAL A 536 4.29 -11.40 40.07
C VAL A 536 4.16 -10.04 40.78
N ALA A 537 2.98 -9.41 40.60
CA ALA A 537 2.69 -8.18 41.33
C ALA A 537 2.55 -8.48 42.84
N PRO A 538 2.98 -7.58 43.73
CA PRO A 538 2.68 -7.72 45.14
C PRO A 538 1.14 -7.76 45.30
N LYS A 539 0.65 -8.70 46.11
CA LYS A 539 -0.78 -8.73 46.46
C LYS A 539 -1.08 -7.45 47.25
N SER A 540 -1.91 -6.56 46.66
CA SER A 540 -2.44 -5.38 47.34
C SER A 540 -3.37 -5.77 48.48
#